data_162023d09ff30970a7c22887591bb349
#
_entry.id   162023d09ff30970a7c22887591bb349
#
_cell.length_a   1.000
_cell.length_b   1.000
_cell.length_c   1.000
_cell.angle_alpha   90.00
_cell.angle_beta   90.00
_cell.angle_gamma   90.00
#
_symmetry.space_group_name_H-M   'P 1'
#
loop_
_entity.id
_entity.type
_entity.pdbx_description
1 polymer ?
#
loop_
_entity_poly.entity_id
_entity_poly.type
_entity_poly.pdbx_seq_one_letter_code
_entity_poly.pdbx_strand_id
1 'polypeptide(L)'
;VLNNNVLRQLDLQDVMVFLCLYEHKSARRTAEVLSISQPTVSYCLKRLRNCFHDVLFDVDHGSLVATSKAEAIEPYLRNVIDAVNHCADMDDDQVAAAAHRVIRVCAPEYFELLLLPGVLESFMKRGRETSLIVERLGRELPVERLLAGEIDFATGFGPGYHRLHPDLQWESVLSDTFVCLTASRKLAPTTRVTLDEFCDMHHVFPTPWISERNMIDGWLEKLGRSRNIVARANTYQACLNIVSRLPVVLTLPQRLIPYLSIPPSVQICDVPLGFPTFTLDVIWATQMEKNHDIRSMRMLFKDLASANALEPGAAHAL
;
A
#
# COMPACT_ATOMS: atom_id res chain seq x y z
N VAL A 1 18.36 -9.82 11.86
CA VAL A 1 19.00 -10.31 13.08
C VAL A 1 18.02 -11.23 13.79
N LEU A 2 18.40 -12.52 14.00
CA LEU A 2 17.56 -13.52 14.67
C LEU A 2 17.33 -13.13 16.14
N ASN A 3 16.07 -12.91 16.53
CA ASN A 3 15.72 -12.74 17.95
C ASN A 3 15.66 -14.13 18.64
N ASN A 4 16.80 -14.59 19.11
CA ASN A 4 16.96 -15.91 19.73
C ASN A 4 15.98 -16.17 20.91
N ASN A 5 15.55 -15.14 21.63
CA ASN A 5 14.65 -15.32 22.76
C ASN A 5 13.23 -15.71 22.30
N VAL A 6 12.73 -15.12 21.24
CA VAL A 6 11.39 -15.46 20.69
C VAL A 6 11.44 -16.81 19.97
N LEU A 7 12.46 -17.04 19.14
CA LEU A 7 12.59 -18.28 18.35
C LEU A 7 12.78 -19.55 19.20
N ARG A 8 13.29 -19.42 20.44
CA ARG A 8 13.41 -20.55 21.37
C ARG A 8 12.14 -20.79 22.19
N GLN A 9 11.24 -19.84 22.23
CA GLN A 9 10.00 -19.91 23.04
C GLN A 9 8.80 -20.43 22.25
N LEU A 10 8.82 -20.32 20.92
CA LEU A 10 7.74 -20.74 20.04
C LEU A 10 8.23 -21.81 19.05
N ASP A 11 7.35 -22.73 18.72
CA ASP A 11 7.51 -23.66 17.62
C ASP A 11 6.34 -23.51 16.61
N LEU A 12 6.44 -24.20 15.46
CA LEU A 12 5.41 -24.15 14.44
C LEU A 12 4.07 -24.68 14.93
N GLN A 13 4.06 -25.61 15.87
CA GLN A 13 2.84 -26.12 16.46
C GLN A 13 2.09 -25.03 17.23
N ASP A 14 2.80 -24.15 17.94
CA ASP A 14 2.18 -23.01 18.63
C ASP A 14 1.51 -22.08 17.62
N VAL A 15 2.19 -21.79 16.50
CA VAL A 15 1.64 -20.94 15.44
C VAL A 15 0.39 -21.56 14.82
N MET A 16 0.42 -22.86 14.52
CA MET A 16 -0.76 -23.59 14.01
C MET A 16 -1.92 -23.56 15.01
N VAL A 17 -1.65 -23.76 16.30
CA VAL A 17 -2.67 -23.67 17.36
C VAL A 17 -3.26 -22.27 17.43
N PHE A 18 -2.44 -21.21 17.34
CA PHE A 18 -2.92 -19.83 17.32
C PHE A 18 -3.89 -19.58 16.16
N LEU A 19 -3.48 -19.93 14.93
CA LEU A 19 -4.29 -19.70 13.73
C LEU A 19 -5.60 -20.50 13.76
N CYS A 20 -5.55 -21.73 14.23
CA CYS A 20 -6.73 -22.57 14.34
C CYS A 20 -7.70 -22.07 15.44
N LEU A 21 -7.18 -21.55 16.58
CA LEU A 21 -8.00 -20.89 17.61
C LEU A 21 -8.64 -19.60 17.06
N TYR A 22 -7.89 -18.82 16.28
CA TYR A 22 -8.38 -17.59 15.67
C TYR A 22 -9.55 -17.84 14.71
N GLU A 23 -9.46 -18.92 13.91
CA GLU A 23 -10.48 -19.31 12.94
C GLU A 23 -11.71 -19.95 13.57
N HIS A 24 -11.51 -20.94 14.46
CA HIS A 24 -12.59 -21.75 15.01
C HIS A 24 -13.14 -21.25 16.34
N LYS A 25 -12.48 -20.33 16.99
CA LYS A 25 -12.89 -19.71 18.27
C LYS A 25 -13.21 -20.73 19.39
N SER A 26 -12.60 -21.93 19.30
CA SER A 26 -12.87 -23.05 20.19
C SER A 26 -11.64 -23.94 20.39
N ALA A 27 -11.16 -24.09 21.63
CA ALA A 27 -10.03 -24.96 21.95
C ALA A 27 -10.32 -26.44 21.65
N ARG A 28 -11.58 -26.89 21.86
CA ARG A 28 -12.00 -28.25 21.53
C ARG A 28 -11.92 -28.49 20.01
N ARG A 29 -12.47 -27.59 19.23
CA ARG A 29 -12.45 -27.71 17.76
C ARG A 29 -11.03 -27.64 17.22
N THR A 30 -10.18 -26.78 17.77
CA THR A 30 -8.75 -26.71 17.44
C THR A 30 -8.04 -28.04 17.70
N ALA A 31 -8.30 -28.68 18.84
CA ALA A 31 -7.73 -29.99 19.17
C ALA A 31 -8.15 -31.05 18.14
N GLU A 32 -9.44 -31.08 17.76
CA GLU A 32 -9.97 -32.00 16.74
C GLU A 32 -9.32 -31.76 15.37
N VAL A 33 -9.27 -30.50 14.90
CA VAL A 33 -8.72 -30.14 13.58
C VAL A 33 -7.24 -30.48 13.47
N LEU A 34 -6.45 -30.16 14.53
CA LEU A 34 -5.01 -30.42 14.52
C LEU A 34 -4.64 -31.84 14.98
N SER A 35 -5.62 -32.69 15.31
CA SER A 35 -5.39 -34.05 15.80
C SER A 35 -4.47 -34.11 17.04
N ILE A 36 -4.62 -33.13 17.96
CA ILE A 36 -3.87 -33.04 19.23
C ILE A 36 -4.81 -33.04 20.42
N SER A 37 -4.26 -33.20 21.64
CA SER A 37 -5.08 -33.16 22.87
C SER A 37 -5.43 -31.71 23.28
N GLN A 38 -6.58 -31.51 23.91
CA GLN A 38 -6.93 -30.20 24.50
C GLN A 38 -5.88 -29.66 25.50
N PRO A 39 -5.27 -30.49 26.38
CA PRO A 39 -4.13 -30.05 27.17
C PRO A 39 -2.97 -29.50 26.36
N THR A 40 -2.68 -30.08 25.17
CA THR A 40 -1.65 -29.56 24.24
C THR A 40 -2.03 -28.18 23.71
N VAL A 41 -3.28 -27.98 23.31
CA VAL A 41 -3.78 -26.65 22.88
C VAL A 41 -3.59 -25.61 24.00
N SER A 42 -3.94 -25.97 25.24
CA SER A 42 -3.78 -25.09 26.41
C SER A 42 -2.31 -24.77 26.69
N TYR A 43 -1.42 -25.75 26.52
CA TYR A 43 0.01 -25.57 26.69
C TYR A 43 0.60 -24.62 25.63
N CYS A 44 0.27 -24.83 24.38
CA CYS A 44 0.67 -23.92 23.26
C CYS A 44 0.16 -22.49 23.50
N LEU A 45 -1.11 -22.35 23.89
CA LEU A 45 -1.68 -21.03 24.19
C LEU A 45 -0.96 -20.34 25.36
N LYS A 46 -0.55 -21.09 26.39
CA LYS A 46 0.25 -20.53 27.48
C LYS A 46 1.62 -20.03 26.99
N ARG A 47 2.30 -20.77 26.11
CA ARG A 47 3.58 -20.35 25.51
C ARG A 47 3.41 -19.07 24.68
N LEU A 48 2.39 -19.02 23.83
CA LEU A 48 2.04 -17.85 23.02
C LEU A 48 1.81 -16.62 23.89
N ARG A 49 0.99 -16.75 24.97
CA ARG A 49 0.74 -15.66 25.92
C ARG A 49 2.01 -15.14 26.58
N ASN A 50 2.90 -16.03 26.96
CA ASN A 50 4.19 -15.65 27.54
C ASN A 50 5.09 -14.94 26.53
N CYS A 51 5.11 -15.41 25.30
CA CYS A 51 5.94 -14.84 24.24
C CYS A 51 5.49 -13.44 23.80
N PHE A 52 4.16 -13.29 23.64
CA PHE A 52 3.60 -12.02 23.15
C PHE A 52 3.17 -11.07 24.27
N HIS A 53 3.27 -11.49 25.54
CA HIS A 53 2.86 -10.71 26.72
C HIS A 53 1.41 -10.20 26.61
N ASP A 54 0.50 -11.08 26.17
CA ASP A 54 -0.91 -10.79 25.96
C ASP A 54 -1.76 -12.05 26.18
N VAL A 55 -3.02 -11.89 26.57
CA VAL A 55 -3.96 -13.01 26.74
C VAL A 55 -4.38 -13.65 25.42
N LEU A 56 -4.26 -12.93 24.33
CA LEU A 56 -4.52 -13.27 22.92
C LEU A 56 -5.98 -13.66 22.63
N PHE A 57 -6.61 -14.42 23.52
CA PHE A 57 -8.01 -14.82 23.38
C PHE A 57 -8.70 -14.71 24.72
N ASP A 58 -9.75 -13.90 24.78
CA ASP A 58 -10.67 -13.79 25.89
C ASP A 58 -11.86 -14.77 25.74
N VAL A 59 -12.54 -15.07 26.85
CA VAL A 59 -13.76 -15.90 26.81
C VAL A 59 -14.97 -14.98 26.87
N ASP A 60 -15.77 -14.96 25.81
CA ASP A 60 -17.04 -14.25 25.76
C ASP A 60 -18.17 -15.23 25.40
N HIS A 61 -19.17 -15.35 26.30
CA HIS A 61 -20.32 -16.24 26.13
C HIS A 61 -19.96 -17.71 25.76
N GLY A 62 -18.82 -18.21 26.24
CA GLY A 62 -18.34 -19.58 25.99
C GLY A 62 -17.59 -19.75 24.66
N SER A 63 -17.37 -18.67 23.90
CA SER A 63 -16.55 -18.64 22.70
C SER A 63 -15.25 -17.85 22.94
N LEU A 64 -14.19 -18.17 22.22
CA LEU A 64 -12.95 -17.41 22.26
C LEU A 64 -13.03 -16.19 21.33
N VAL A 65 -12.69 -15.02 21.85
CA VAL A 65 -12.63 -13.76 21.10
C VAL A 65 -11.19 -13.29 21.09
N ALA A 66 -10.67 -12.97 19.91
CA ALA A 66 -9.32 -12.47 19.75
C ALA A 66 -9.16 -11.07 20.35
N THR A 67 -8.02 -10.81 21.01
CA THR A 67 -7.65 -9.46 21.43
C THR A 67 -7.17 -8.63 20.23
N SER A 68 -7.14 -7.30 20.35
CA SER A 68 -6.58 -6.43 19.32
C SER A 68 -5.13 -6.79 18.97
N LYS A 69 -4.37 -7.32 19.93
CA LYS A 69 -3.02 -7.82 19.69
C LYS A 69 -3.02 -9.12 18.88
N ALA A 70 -3.92 -10.03 19.17
CA ALA A 70 -4.08 -11.27 18.39
C ALA A 70 -4.49 -10.95 16.95
N GLU A 71 -5.39 -10.00 16.74
CA GLU A 71 -5.75 -9.51 15.39
C GLU A 71 -4.55 -8.92 14.64
N ALA A 72 -3.73 -8.13 15.33
CA ALA A 72 -2.56 -7.49 14.74
C ALA A 72 -1.46 -8.48 14.34
N ILE A 73 -1.25 -9.57 15.10
CA ILE A 73 -0.19 -10.55 14.82
C ILE A 73 -0.64 -11.71 13.92
N GLU A 74 -1.94 -11.95 13.79
CA GLU A 74 -2.49 -13.03 12.95
C GLU A 74 -1.92 -13.06 11.53
N PRO A 75 -1.90 -11.96 10.76
CA PRO A 75 -1.38 -11.97 9.40
C PRO A 75 0.09 -12.38 9.32
N TYR A 76 0.90 -11.99 10.30
CA TYR A 76 2.32 -12.34 10.36
C TYR A 76 2.54 -13.82 10.67
N LEU A 77 1.76 -14.38 11.61
CA LEU A 77 1.83 -15.80 11.95
C LEU A 77 1.33 -16.69 10.79
N ARG A 78 0.30 -16.26 10.08
CA ARG A 78 -0.18 -16.93 8.87
C ARG A 78 0.91 -17.00 7.80
N ASN A 79 1.63 -15.91 7.56
CA ASN A 79 2.73 -15.89 6.63
C ASN A 79 3.87 -16.86 6.98
N VAL A 80 4.13 -17.08 8.27
CA VAL A 80 5.12 -18.09 8.71
C VAL A 80 4.72 -19.50 8.23
N ILE A 81 3.46 -19.88 8.44
CA ILE A 81 2.94 -21.20 8.01
C ILE A 81 2.91 -21.30 6.48
N ASP A 82 2.45 -20.25 5.80
CA ASP A 82 2.41 -20.22 4.34
C ASP A 82 3.81 -20.35 3.74
N ALA A 83 4.83 -19.69 4.35
CA ALA A 83 6.22 -19.81 3.92
C ALA A 83 6.76 -21.24 4.08
N VAL A 84 6.42 -21.91 5.19
CA VAL A 84 6.84 -23.30 5.42
C VAL A 84 6.15 -24.24 4.44
N ASN A 85 4.84 -24.08 4.20
CA ASN A 85 4.10 -24.87 3.22
C ASN A 85 4.69 -24.67 1.81
N HIS A 86 4.99 -23.42 1.45
CA HIS A 86 5.63 -23.14 0.15
C HIS A 86 6.97 -23.83 -0.01
N CYS A 87 7.80 -23.87 1.05
CA CYS A 87 9.06 -24.62 1.01
C CYS A 87 8.85 -26.12 0.83
N ALA A 88 7.78 -26.68 1.42
CA ALA A 88 7.49 -28.11 1.30
C ALA A 88 6.95 -28.49 -0.09
N ASP A 89 6.28 -27.55 -0.77
CA ASP A 89 5.69 -27.74 -2.08
C ASP A 89 6.64 -27.39 -3.25
N MET A 90 7.86 -26.86 -2.94
CA MET A 90 8.86 -26.50 -3.96
C MET A 90 9.46 -27.74 -4.60
N ASP A 91 9.33 -27.86 -5.93
CA ASP A 91 10.10 -28.79 -6.74
C ASP A 91 11.45 -28.20 -7.18
N ASP A 92 12.33 -29.02 -7.76
CA ASP A 92 13.69 -28.60 -8.18
C ASP A 92 13.65 -27.48 -9.24
N ASP A 93 12.65 -27.45 -10.11
CA ASP A 93 12.49 -26.41 -11.12
C ASP A 93 12.02 -25.10 -10.48
N GLN A 94 11.17 -25.17 -9.47
CA GLN A 94 10.73 -23.99 -8.68
C GLN A 94 11.85 -23.45 -7.80
N VAL A 95 12.71 -24.30 -7.24
CA VAL A 95 13.90 -23.88 -6.50
C VAL A 95 14.86 -23.11 -7.41
N ALA A 96 15.06 -23.58 -8.64
CA ALA A 96 15.88 -22.87 -9.63
C ALA A 96 15.25 -21.54 -10.10
N ALA A 97 13.93 -21.50 -10.27
CA ALA A 97 13.18 -20.29 -10.65
C ALA A 97 13.09 -19.26 -9.50
N ALA A 98 13.07 -19.72 -8.25
CA ALA A 98 13.07 -18.83 -7.08
C ALA A 98 14.39 -18.06 -6.90
N ALA A 99 15.46 -18.52 -7.53
CA ALA A 99 16.76 -17.85 -7.49
C ALA A 99 16.78 -16.52 -8.28
N HIS A 100 15.86 -16.31 -9.24
CA HIS A 100 15.84 -15.10 -10.07
C HIS A 100 14.42 -14.71 -10.46
N ARG A 101 13.65 -14.13 -9.52
CA ARG A 101 12.27 -13.71 -9.79
C ARG A 101 12.20 -12.28 -10.27
N VAL A 102 11.46 -12.07 -11.36
CA VAL A 102 11.08 -10.76 -11.86
C VAL A 102 9.64 -10.46 -11.44
N ILE A 103 9.45 -9.46 -10.58
CA ILE A 103 8.11 -8.97 -10.22
C ILE A 103 7.75 -7.82 -11.17
N ARG A 104 6.60 -7.91 -11.81
CA ARG A 104 6.10 -6.90 -12.75
C ARG A 104 4.94 -6.13 -12.14
N VAL A 105 5.10 -4.82 -12.04
CA VAL A 105 4.10 -3.91 -11.48
C VAL A 105 3.73 -2.87 -12.53
N CYS A 106 2.43 -2.74 -12.82
CA CYS A 106 1.92 -1.63 -13.62
C CYS A 106 1.49 -0.50 -12.68
N ALA A 107 2.21 0.63 -12.69
CA ALA A 107 2.05 1.66 -11.66
C ALA A 107 2.15 3.09 -12.21
N PRO A 108 1.54 4.09 -11.50
CA PRO A 108 1.80 5.51 -11.74
C PRO A 108 3.13 5.95 -11.11
N GLU A 109 3.68 7.06 -11.58
CA GLU A 109 4.90 7.70 -11.03
C GLU A 109 4.82 7.92 -9.50
N TYR A 110 3.63 8.10 -8.96
CA TYR A 110 3.39 8.22 -7.53
C TYR A 110 3.88 6.99 -6.74
N PHE A 111 3.62 5.79 -7.25
CA PHE A 111 4.13 4.55 -6.66
C PHE A 111 5.66 4.47 -6.75
N GLU A 112 6.22 4.84 -7.91
CA GLU A 112 7.66 4.79 -8.13
C GLU A 112 8.41 5.70 -7.16
N LEU A 113 7.94 6.94 -7.00
CA LEU A 113 8.59 7.91 -6.10
C LEU A 113 8.44 7.52 -4.62
N LEU A 114 7.28 6.99 -4.23
CA LEU A 114 6.95 6.80 -2.81
C LEU A 114 7.37 5.44 -2.27
N LEU A 115 7.18 4.36 -3.03
CA LEU A 115 7.32 2.99 -2.53
C LEU A 115 8.50 2.23 -3.13
N LEU A 116 8.85 2.48 -4.40
CA LEU A 116 9.88 1.70 -5.11
C LEU A 116 11.24 1.68 -4.40
N PRO A 117 11.78 2.82 -3.88
CA PRO A 117 13.06 2.79 -3.18
C PRO A 117 13.06 1.85 -1.96
N GLY A 118 12.01 1.90 -1.13
CA GLY A 118 11.87 1.03 0.04
C GLY A 118 11.70 -0.45 -0.32
N VAL A 119 11.01 -0.74 -1.43
CA VAL A 119 10.87 -2.11 -1.95
C VAL A 119 12.25 -2.66 -2.33
N LEU A 120 13.03 -1.92 -3.09
CA LEU A 120 14.37 -2.35 -3.51
C LEU A 120 15.31 -2.49 -2.30
N GLU A 121 15.27 -1.57 -1.35
CA GLU A 121 16.03 -1.70 -0.10
C GLU A 121 15.68 -2.99 0.66
N SER A 122 14.38 -3.34 0.73
CA SER A 122 13.93 -4.58 1.35
C SER A 122 14.46 -5.82 0.63
N PHE A 123 14.49 -5.81 -0.71
CA PHE A 123 15.05 -6.91 -1.50
C PHE A 123 16.54 -7.08 -1.25
N MET A 124 17.30 -6.00 -1.28
CA MET A 124 18.73 -6.01 -1.02
C MET A 124 19.07 -6.53 0.39
N LYS A 125 18.31 -6.11 1.40
CA LYS A 125 18.48 -6.60 2.79
C LYS A 125 18.22 -8.09 2.95
N ARG A 126 17.31 -8.65 2.16
CA ARG A 126 16.95 -10.08 2.21
C ARG A 126 17.89 -10.98 1.39
N GLY A 127 18.84 -10.41 0.66
CA GLY A 127 19.80 -11.18 -0.17
C GLY A 127 19.13 -11.95 -1.32
N ARG A 128 17.92 -11.56 -1.74
CA ARG A 128 17.23 -12.19 -2.86
C ARG A 128 17.61 -11.50 -4.16
N GLU A 129 17.96 -12.27 -5.17
CA GLU A 129 18.12 -11.79 -6.55
C GLU A 129 16.74 -11.57 -7.20
N THR A 130 15.91 -10.73 -6.57
CA THR A 130 14.60 -10.38 -7.09
C THR A 130 14.71 -9.03 -7.81
N SER A 131 14.32 -8.98 -9.07
CA SER A 131 14.22 -7.74 -9.83
C SER A 131 12.77 -7.28 -9.89
N LEU A 132 12.58 -5.95 -9.91
CA LEU A 132 11.28 -5.32 -10.07
C LEU A 132 11.26 -4.54 -11.38
N ILE A 133 10.26 -4.82 -12.21
CA ILE A 133 9.99 -4.06 -13.42
C ILE A 133 8.71 -3.25 -13.18
N VAL A 134 8.82 -1.93 -13.24
CA VAL A 134 7.67 -1.04 -13.17
C VAL A 134 7.33 -0.59 -14.59
N GLU A 135 6.13 -0.93 -15.01
CA GLU A 135 5.55 -0.47 -16.26
C GLU A 135 4.56 0.67 -15.97
N ARG A 136 4.51 1.64 -16.87
CA ARG A 136 3.61 2.77 -16.70
C ARG A 136 2.15 2.34 -16.82
N LEU A 137 1.33 2.72 -15.84
CA LEU A 137 -0.11 2.52 -15.91
C LEU A 137 -0.70 3.30 -17.09
N GLY A 138 -1.44 2.60 -17.96
CA GLY A 138 -2.15 3.16 -19.10
C GLY A 138 -3.49 3.82 -18.73
N ARG A 139 -4.35 4.02 -19.75
CA ARG A 139 -5.72 4.57 -19.56
C ARG A 139 -6.62 3.66 -18.74
N GLU A 140 -6.42 2.37 -18.91
CA GLU A 140 -7.24 1.33 -18.29
C GLU A 140 -6.36 0.37 -17.50
N LEU A 141 -6.96 -0.26 -16.54
CA LEU A 141 -6.32 -1.34 -15.81
C LEU A 141 -5.97 -2.47 -16.79
N PRO A 142 -4.75 -3.02 -16.76
CA PRO A 142 -4.32 -4.09 -17.66
C PRO A 142 -4.91 -5.44 -17.21
N VAL A 143 -6.25 -5.56 -17.24
CA VAL A 143 -7.00 -6.71 -16.71
C VAL A 143 -6.55 -8.02 -17.31
N GLU A 144 -6.49 -8.11 -18.65
CA GLU A 144 -6.10 -9.32 -19.36
C GLU A 144 -4.70 -9.78 -18.99
N ARG A 145 -3.76 -8.85 -18.84
CA ARG A 145 -2.38 -9.14 -18.47
C ARG A 145 -2.24 -9.59 -17.01
N LEU A 146 -3.06 -9.03 -16.10
CA LEU A 146 -3.14 -9.48 -14.71
C LEU A 146 -3.69 -10.91 -14.64
N LEU A 147 -4.77 -11.20 -15.38
CA LEU A 147 -5.37 -12.53 -15.41
C LEU A 147 -4.48 -13.59 -16.09
N ALA A 148 -3.69 -13.17 -17.07
CA ALA A 148 -2.70 -14.03 -17.73
C ALA A 148 -1.42 -14.23 -16.89
N GLY A 149 -1.24 -13.48 -15.78
CA GLY A 149 -0.02 -13.54 -14.96
C GLY A 149 1.20 -12.89 -15.61
N GLU A 150 1.01 -12.08 -16.66
CA GLU A 150 2.09 -11.30 -17.29
C GLU A 150 2.51 -10.12 -16.43
N ILE A 151 1.62 -9.64 -15.57
CA ILE A 151 1.81 -8.60 -14.56
C ILE A 151 1.36 -9.17 -13.23
N ASP A 152 2.18 -9.02 -12.18
CA ASP A 152 1.87 -9.48 -10.84
C ASP A 152 0.90 -8.53 -10.13
N PHE A 153 1.08 -7.21 -10.32
CA PHE A 153 0.28 -6.16 -9.71
C PHE A 153 -0.01 -5.02 -10.67
N ALA A 154 -1.16 -4.41 -10.49
CA ALA A 154 -1.38 -3.04 -10.91
C ALA A 154 -1.64 -2.18 -9.68
N THR A 155 -1.23 -0.91 -9.71
CA THR A 155 -1.58 0.05 -8.68
C THR A 155 -2.39 1.18 -9.29
N GLY A 156 -3.41 1.60 -8.58
CA GLY A 156 -4.31 2.65 -9.03
C GLY A 156 -4.81 3.50 -7.88
N PHE A 157 -5.52 4.55 -8.22
CA PHE A 157 -6.06 5.43 -7.20
C PHE A 157 -7.53 5.07 -6.95
N GLY A 158 -7.85 4.80 -5.71
CA GLY A 158 -9.18 4.53 -5.20
C GLY A 158 -9.74 5.69 -4.38
N PRO A 159 -10.84 5.45 -3.69
CA PRO A 159 -11.76 4.34 -3.90
C PRO A 159 -12.71 4.59 -5.07
N GLY A 160 -13.05 3.54 -5.79
CA GLY A 160 -14.16 3.58 -6.76
C GLY A 160 -13.87 4.20 -8.13
N TYR A 161 -12.63 4.60 -8.40
CA TYR A 161 -12.22 5.17 -9.69
C TYR A 161 -11.93 4.12 -10.77
N HIS A 162 -11.86 2.85 -10.37
CA HIS A 162 -11.68 1.73 -11.29
C HIS A 162 -12.91 0.83 -11.25
N ARG A 163 -13.43 0.45 -12.41
CA ARG A 163 -14.32 -0.70 -12.51
C ARG A 163 -13.46 -1.95 -12.39
N LEU A 164 -13.53 -2.62 -11.25
CA LEU A 164 -12.81 -3.85 -11.02
C LEU A 164 -13.48 -5.01 -11.77
N HIS A 165 -12.68 -5.84 -12.41
CA HIS A 165 -13.14 -7.10 -12.95
C HIS A 165 -13.46 -8.06 -11.79
N PRO A 166 -14.50 -8.94 -11.87
CA PRO A 166 -14.86 -9.85 -10.78
C PRO A 166 -13.73 -10.81 -10.37
N ASP A 167 -12.82 -11.12 -11.29
CA ASP A 167 -11.67 -11.99 -11.03
C ASP A 167 -10.42 -11.23 -10.56
N LEU A 168 -10.55 -9.95 -10.20
CA LEU A 168 -9.50 -9.16 -9.58
C LEU A 168 -9.83 -8.87 -8.12
N GLN A 169 -8.81 -8.89 -7.30
CA GLN A 169 -8.83 -8.43 -5.91
C GLN A 169 -8.08 -7.11 -5.78
N TRP A 170 -8.39 -6.37 -4.76
CA TRP A 170 -7.71 -5.12 -4.46
C TRP A 170 -7.69 -4.84 -2.97
N GLU A 171 -6.71 -4.05 -2.53
CA GLU A 171 -6.67 -3.50 -1.19
C GLU A 171 -6.02 -2.11 -1.21
N SER A 172 -6.45 -1.23 -0.30
CA SER A 172 -5.84 0.08 -0.12
C SER A 172 -4.55 -0.03 0.68
N VAL A 173 -3.48 0.54 0.13
CA VAL A 173 -2.16 0.56 0.75
C VAL A 173 -1.99 1.80 1.63
N LEU A 174 -2.45 2.96 1.16
CA LEU A 174 -2.41 4.22 1.89
C LEU A 174 -3.54 5.16 1.46
N SER A 175 -3.80 6.17 2.30
CA SER A 175 -4.60 7.35 1.94
C SER A 175 -3.71 8.57 1.81
N ASP A 176 -4.06 9.48 0.90
CA ASP A 176 -3.38 10.76 0.73
C ASP A 176 -4.36 11.86 0.35
N THR A 177 -3.90 13.08 0.44
CA THR A 177 -4.61 14.30 0.04
C THR A 177 -3.77 15.05 -0.99
N PHE A 178 -4.22 16.25 -1.37
CA PHE A 178 -3.54 17.07 -2.36
C PHE A 178 -3.04 18.37 -1.77
N VAL A 179 -2.05 18.95 -2.42
CA VAL A 179 -1.59 20.32 -2.23
C VAL A 179 -1.47 21.02 -3.59
N CYS A 180 -1.50 22.35 -3.56
CA CYS A 180 -1.27 23.20 -4.72
C CYS A 180 0.13 23.79 -4.67
N LEU A 181 0.85 23.74 -5.78
CA LEU A 181 2.15 24.38 -5.96
C LEU A 181 2.03 25.50 -7.01
N THR A 182 2.54 26.69 -6.72
CA THR A 182 2.51 27.83 -7.63
C THR A 182 3.68 28.79 -7.37
N ALA A 183 4.19 29.42 -8.42
CA ALA A 183 5.12 30.55 -8.30
C ALA A 183 4.39 31.91 -8.34
N SER A 184 3.06 31.90 -8.37
CA SER A 184 2.27 33.15 -8.39
C SER A 184 2.35 33.86 -7.02
N ARG A 185 2.82 35.11 -7.02
CA ARG A 185 2.86 35.98 -5.83
C ARG A 185 1.48 36.48 -5.40
N LYS A 186 0.41 36.14 -6.12
CA LYS A 186 -0.97 36.50 -5.76
C LYS A 186 -1.49 35.75 -4.54
N LEU A 187 -0.93 34.58 -4.26
CA LEU A 187 -1.24 33.78 -3.08
C LEU A 187 -0.13 33.96 -2.04
N ALA A 188 -0.51 34.14 -0.78
CA ALA A 188 0.46 34.13 0.31
C ALA A 188 0.92 32.68 0.57
N PRO A 189 2.18 32.45 0.99
CA PRO A 189 2.66 31.14 1.39
C PRO A 189 1.76 30.52 2.48
N THR A 190 1.55 29.20 2.45
CA THR A 190 0.74 28.45 3.42
C THR A 190 -0.73 28.85 3.53
N THR A 191 -1.24 29.66 2.61
CA THR A 191 -2.66 30.01 2.57
C THR A 191 -3.46 28.92 1.86
N ARG A 192 -4.66 28.68 2.34
CA ARG A 192 -5.62 27.82 1.65
C ARG A 192 -6.17 28.56 0.45
N VAL A 193 -6.08 27.93 -0.72
CA VAL A 193 -6.69 28.44 -1.95
C VAL A 193 -8.22 28.31 -1.84
N THR A 194 -8.94 29.34 -2.12
CA THR A 194 -10.41 29.27 -2.23
C THR A 194 -10.84 28.52 -3.49
N LEU A 195 -12.07 28.02 -3.52
CA LEU A 195 -12.60 27.32 -4.71
C LEU A 195 -12.63 28.24 -5.95
N ASP A 196 -12.96 29.53 -5.77
CA ASP A 196 -13.00 30.49 -6.87
C ASP A 196 -11.60 30.77 -7.40
N GLU A 197 -10.63 31.06 -6.52
CA GLU A 197 -9.24 31.22 -6.94
C GLU A 197 -8.71 29.99 -7.65
N PHE A 198 -9.02 28.77 -7.15
CA PHE A 198 -8.60 27.53 -7.78
C PHE A 198 -9.17 27.38 -9.20
N CYS A 199 -10.44 27.72 -9.41
CA CYS A 199 -11.07 27.63 -10.73
C CYS A 199 -10.57 28.70 -11.71
N ASP A 200 -10.21 29.88 -11.22
CA ASP A 200 -9.78 31.02 -12.06
C ASP A 200 -8.31 30.94 -12.47
N MET A 201 -7.51 30.09 -11.80
CA MET A 201 -6.10 29.89 -12.16
C MET A 201 -5.94 28.96 -13.37
N HIS A 202 -4.84 29.11 -14.09
CA HIS A 202 -4.41 28.17 -15.11
C HIS A 202 -3.69 26.98 -14.45
N HIS A 203 -4.00 25.77 -14.88
CA HIS A 203 -3.44 24.57 -14.31
C HIS A 203 -2.51 23.84 -15.27
N VAL A 204 -1.44 23.27 -14.73
CA VAL A 204 -0.70 22.18 -15.35
C VAL A 204 -1.08 20.89 -14.67
N PHE A 205 -1.23 19.83 -15.46
CA PHE A 205 -1.71 18.55 -14.94
C PHE A 205 -0.71 17.44 -15.25
N PRO A 206 -0.22 16.71 -14.24
CA PRO A 206 0.56 15.52 -14.48
C PRO A 206 -0.35 14.44 -15.06
N THR A 207 0.06 13.85 -16.17
CA THR A 207 -0.66 12.74 -16.81
C THR A 207 -0.06 11.38 -16.48
N PRO A 208 0.06 10.98 -15.21
CA PRO A 208 0.10 9.56 -14.91
C PRO A 208 -1.27 8.91 -15.16
N TRP A 209 -2.30 9.75 -15.33
CA TRP A 209 -3.70 9.40 -15.54
C TRP A 209 -4.10 9.77 -16.97
N ILE A 210 -4.32 8.81 -17.79
CA ILE A 210 -4.81 9.03 -19.14
C ILE A 210 -6.36 9.07 -19.16
N SER A 211 -7.01 9.05 -18.01
CA SER A 211 -8.46 9.28 -17.93
C SER A 211 -8.79 10.73 -18.31
N GLU A 212 -9.71 10.93 -19.24
CA GLU A 212 -10.25 12.24 -19.57
C GLU A 212 -10.91 12.90 -18.35
N ARG A 213 -11.44 12.11 -17.46
CA ARG A 213 -12.02 12.53 -16.17
C ARG A 213 -11.14 12.08 -15.03
N ASN A 214 -10.39 13.02 -14.48
CA ASN A 214 -9.68 12.78 -13.21
C ASN A 214 -10.58 13.12 -12.02
N MET A 215 -10.17 12.69 -10.85
CA MET A 215 -10.89 12.87 -9.59
C MET A 215 -11.22 14.33 -9.29
N ILE A 216 -10.28 15.22 -9.54
CA ILE A 216 -10.42 16.66 -9.26
C ILE A 216 -11.48 17.28 -10.18
N ASP A 217 -11.42 16.97 -11.47
CA ASP A 217 -12.39 17.49 -12.45
C ASP A 217 -13.79 16.91 -12.19
N GLY A 218 -13.89 15.64 -11.78
CA GLY A 218 -15.15 15.03 -11.37
C GLY A 218 -15.73 15.64 -10.07
N TRP A 219 -14.87 16.08 -9.14
CA TRP A 219 -15.30 16.81 -7.95
C TRP A 219 -15.79 18.22 -8.31
N LEU A 220 -15.07 18.94 -9.15
CA LEU A 220 -15.47 20.27 -9.63
C LEU A 220 -16.82 20.21 -10.40
N GLU A 221 -17.00 19.20 -11.25
CA GLU A 221 -18.25 18.99 -12.00
C GLU A 221 -19.47 18.84 -11.08
N LYS A 222 -19.33 18.10 -9.96
CA LYS A 222 -20.38 17.97 -8.94
C LYS A 222 -20.75 19.29 -8.27
N LEU A 223 -19.82 20.25 -8.25
CA LEU A 223 -20.03 21.61 -7.72
C LEU A 223 -20.49 22.60 -8.81
N GLY A 224 -20.71 22.14 -10.06
CA GLY A 224 -21.03 23.01 -11.18
C GLY A 224 -19.85 23.91 -11.61
N ARG A 225 -18.62 23.49 -11.34
CA ARG A 225 -17.38 24.24 -11.58
C ARG A 225 -16.46 23.49 -12.55
N SER A 226 -15.50 24.21 -13.09
CA SER A 226 -14.42 23.66 -13.93
C SER A 226 -13.14 24.44 -13.72
N ARG A 227 -12.02 23.91 -14.18
CA ARG A 227 -10.72 24.59 -14.21
C ARG A 227 -10.12 24.56 -15.60
N ASN A 228 -9.23 25.49 -15.89
CA ASN A 228 -8.53 25.58 -17.17
C ASN A 228 -7.17 24.86 -17.09
N ILE A 229 -7.05 23.68 -17.69
CA ILE A 229 -5.79 22.93 -17.82
C ILE A 229 -5.10 23.39 -19.12
N VAL A 230 -4.07 24.24 -18.98
CA VAL A 230 -3.32 24.80 -20.12
C VAL A 230 -2.21 23.87 -20.65
N ALA A 231 -1.73 22.94 -19.82
CA ALA A 231 -0.74 21.95 -20.23
C ALA A 231 -0.88 20.64 -19.47
N ARG A 232 -0.53 19.54 -20.13
CA ARG A 232 -0.40 18.21 -19.55
C ARG A 232 1.03 17.73 -19.77
N ALA A 233 1.66 17.20 -18.71
CA ALA A 233 3.02 16.65 -18.79
C ALA A 233 3.07 15.24 -18.18
N ASN A 234 4.10 14.49 -18.53
CA ASN A 234 4.16 13.07 -18.17
C ASN A 234 4.71 12.78 -16.78
N THR A 235 5.30 13.77 -16.11
CA THR A 235 5.90 13.61 -14.78
C THR A 235 5.58 14.81 -13.90
N TYR A 236 5.60 14.58 -12.57
CA TYR A 236 5.45 15.67 -11.60
C TYR A 236 6.58 16.70 -11.73
N GLN A 237 7.82 16.23 -11.96
CA GLN A 237 8.97 17.13 -12.12
C GLN A 237 8.85 18.02 -13.36
N ALA A 238 8.33 17.52 -14.47
CA ALA A 238 8.08 18.35 -15.67
C ALA A 238 7.02 19.42 -15.40
N CYS A 239 5.93 19.07 -14.70
CA CYS A 239 4.93 20.04 -14.27
C CYS A 239 5.53 21.10 -13.34
N LEU A 240 6.35 20.70 -12.37
CA LEU A 240 7.02 21.59 -11.44
C LEU A 240 7.95 22.59 -12.14
N ASN A 241 8.67 22.14 -13.18
CA ASN A 241 9.50 23.02 -14.01
C ASN A 241 8.68 24.08 -14.76
N ILE A 242 7.44 23.76 -15.14
CA ILE A 242 6.52 24.74 -15.75
C ILE A 242 6.07 25.75 -14.69
N VAL A 243 5.63 25.26 -13.51
CA VAL A 243 5.17 26.10 -12.39
C VAL A 243 6.24 27.09 -11.94
N SER A 244 7.50 26.67 -11.92
CA SER A 244 8.61 27.55 -11.49
C SER A 244 8.84 28.76 -12.42
N ARG A 245 8.29 28.74 -13.63
CA ARG A 245 8.50 29.76 -14.67
C ARG A 245 7.25 30.53 -15.04
N LEU A 246 6.08 29.97 -14.80
CA LEU A 246 4.80 30.53 -15.25
C LEU A 246 3.82 30.67 -14.07
N PRO A 247 2.89 31.63 -14.10
CA PRO A 247 1.89 31.83 -13.04
C PRO A 247 0.74 30.81 -13.20
N VAL A 248 1.08 29.55 -13.09
CA VAL A 248 0.15 28.42 -13.17
C VAL A 248 0.17 27.62 -11.87
N VAL A 249 -0.78 26.72 -11.68
CA VAL A 249 -0.93 25.85 -10.51
C VAL A 249 -0.71 24.41 -10.90
N LEU A 250 0.06 23.71 -10.09
CA LEU A 250 0.17 22.25 -10.09
C LEU A 250 -0.53 21.72 -8.85
N THR A 251 -1.50 20.85 -9.01
CA THR A 251 -2.09 20.06 -7.91
C THR A 251 -1.47 18.67 -7.93
N LEU A 252 -0.90 18.25 -6.80
CA LEU A 252 -0.25 16.94 -6.67
C LEU A 252 -0.49 16.33 -5.28
N PRO A 253 -0.29 14.99 -5.12
CA PRO A 253 -0.37 14.31 -3.83
C PRO A 253 0.59 14.92 -2.79
N GLN A 254 0.09 15.12 -1.57
CA GLN A 254 0.87 15.78 -0.50
C GLN A 254 2.12 14.98 -0.13
N ARG A 255 2.02 13.65 -0.10
CA ARG A 255 3.16 12.77 0.24
C ARG A 255 4.32 12.85 -0.74
N LEU A 256 4.14 13.44 -1.94
CA LEU A 256 5.23 13.62 -2.90
C LEU A 256 6.16 14.78 -2.57
N ILE A 257 5.76 15.70 -1.69
CA ILE A 257 6.55 16.90 -1.39
C ILE A 257 8.00 16.59 -1.02
N PRO A 258 8.30 15.61 -0.14
CA PRO A 258 9.69 15.28 0.21
C PRO A 258 10.53 14.68 -0.93
N TYR A 259 9.89 14.17 -1.98
CA TYR A 259 10.55 13.48 -3.10
C TYR A 259 10.77 14.37 -4.33
N LEU A 260 10.33 15.61 -4.27
CA LEU A 260 10.42 16.57 -5.37
C LEU A 260 11.41 17.70 -5.05
N SER A 261 12.22 18.06 -6.03
CA SER A 261 13.11 19.23 -5.93
C SER A 261 12.32 20.51 -6.18
N ILE A 262 11.67 21.05 -5.13
CA ILE A 262 10.82 22.23 -5.22
C ILE A 262 11.70 23.48 -5.16
N PRO A 263 11.72 24.34 -6.23
CA PRO A 263 12.49 25.59 -6.20
C PRO A 263 11.97 26.55 -5.11
N PRO A 264 12.83 27.37 -4.50
CA PRO A 264 12.43 28.37 -3.49
C PRO A 264 11.40 29.40 -3.98
N SER A 265 11.28 29.57 -5.29
CA SER A 265 10.29 30.45 -5.91
C SER A 265 8.88 29.87 -5.93
N VAL A 266 8.72 28.56 -5.68
CA VAL A 266 7.44 27.85 -5.71
C VAL A 266 6.92 27.73 -4.30
N GLN A 267 5.68 28.14 -4.10
CA GLN A 267 4.97 28.08 -2.83
C GLN A 267 4.08 26.84 -2.80
N ILE A 268 3.93 26.27 -1.61
CA ILE A 268 2.99 25.18 -1.34
C ILE A 268 1.79 25.80 -0.63
N CYS A 269 0.60 25.57 -1.16
CA CYS A 269 -0.66 26.07 -0.63
C CYS A 269 -1.61 24.89 -0.38
N ASP A 270 -2.49 25.03 0.63
CA ASP A 270 -3.55 24.06 0.85
C ASP A 270 -4.59 24.14 -0.27
N VAL A 271 -5.17 22.99 -0.61
CA VAL A 271 -6.29 22.91 -1.54
C VAL A 271 -7.59 23.49 -0.95
N PRO A 272 -8.61 23.81 -1.78
CA PRO A 272 -9.92 24.27 -1.28
C PRO A 272 -10.55 23.33 -0.25
N LEU A 273 -11.42 23.88 0.59
CA LEU A 273 -12.21 23.07 1.54
C LEU A 273 -13.07 22.05 0.80
N GLY A 274 -13.16 20.84 1.34
CA GLY A 274 -13.92 19.75 0.74
C GLY A 274 -13.28 19.10 -0.48
N PHE A 275 -11.98 19.40 -0.74
CA PHE A 275 -11.23 18.76 -1.81
C PHE A 275 -11.18 17.23 -1.60
N PRO A 276 -11.24 16.42 -2.66
CA PRO A 276 -11.24 14.97 -2.51
C PRO A 276 -9.92 14.44 -1.94
N THR A 277 -10.03 13.38 -1.16
CA THR A 277 -8.91 12.52 -0.79
C THR A 277 -8.92 11.28 -1.68
N PHE A 278 -7.82 10.54 -1.71
CA PHE A 278 -7.73 9.30 -2.49
C PHE A 278 -6.96 8.24 -1.73
N THR A 279 -7.09 7.00 -2.19
CA THR A 279 -6.26 5.88 -1.74
C THR A 279 -5.35 5.43 -2.88
N LEU A 280 -4.18 4.90 -2.54
CA LEU A 280 -3.41 4.09 -3.48
C LEU A 280 -3.82 2.64 -3.25
N ASP A 281 -4.41 2.04 -4.26
CA ASP A 281 -4.88 0.66 -4.23
C ASP A 281 -3.94 -0.24 -5.02
N VAL A 282 -3.67 -1.42 -4.49
CA VAL A 282 -2.94 -2.50 -5.16
C VAL A 282 -3.93 -3.54 -5.63
N ILE A 283 -3.78 -3.99 -6.86
CA ILE A 283 -4.73 -4.84 -7.57
C ILE A 283 -3.99 -6.06 -8.12
N TRP A 284 -4.56 -7.25 -7.97
CA TRP A 284 -4.00 -8.53 -8.44
C TRP A 284 -5.10 -9.48 -8.89
N ALA A 285 -4.74 -10.53 -9.61
CA ALA A 285 -5.69 -11.56 -10.02
C ALA A 285 -6.11 -12.44 -8.82
N THR A 286 -7.40 -12.74 -8.69
CA THR A 286 -7.97 -13.56 -7.59
C THR A 286 -7.28 -14.92 -7.47
N GLN A 287 -6.91 -15.54 -8.59
CA GLN A 287 -6.18 -16.82 -8.60
C GLN A 287 -4.81 -16.73 -7.92
N MET A 288 -4.22 -15.54 -7.84
CA MET A 288 -2.92 -15.30 -7.20
C MET A 288 -3.04 -14.97 -5.71
N GLU A 289 -4.24 -14.93 -5.12
CA GLU A 289 -4.47 -14.57 -3.73
C GLU A 289 -3.68 -15.44 -2.73
N LYS A 290 -3.51 -16.72 -3.05
CA LYS A 290 -2.75 -17.67 -2.20
C LYS A 290 -1.26 -17.69 -2.49
N ASN A 291 -0.78 -17.00 -3.53
CA ASN A 291 0.64 -16.96 -3.88
C ASN A 291 1.42 -16.22 -2.78
N HIS A 292 2.47 -16.85 -2.27
CA HIS A 292 3.28 -16.33 -1.16
C HIS A 292 3.93 -14.98 -1.50
N ASP A 293 4.46 -14.83 -2.71
CA ASP A 293 5.15 -13.60 -3.10
C ASP A 293 4.17 -12.43 -3.26
N ILE A 294 2.97 -12.71 -3.80
CA ILE A 294 1.91 -11.70 -3.89
C ILE A 294 1.53 -11.19 -2.49
N ARG A 295 1.34 -12.10 -1.52
CA ARG A 295 1.06 -11.71 -0.14
C ARG A 295 2.21 -10.93 0.49
N SER A 296 3.45 -11.43 0.35
CA SER A 296 4.63 -10.78 0.90
C SER A 296 4.82 -9.38 0.35
N MET A 297 4.59 -9.18 -0.95
CA MET A 297 4.68 -7.86 -1.58
C MET A 297 3.58 -6.92 -1.10
N ARG A 298 2.35 -7.39 -0.97
CA ARG A 298 1.23 -6.58 -0.45
C ARG A 298 1.53 -6.08 0.96
N MET A 299 2.03 -6.97 1.84
CA MET A 299 2.45 -6.57 3.18
C MET A 299 3.58 -5.54 3.14
N LEU A 300 4.60 -5.78 2.32
CA LEU A 300 5.71 -4.84 2.18
C LEU A 300 5.22 -3.46 1.73
N PHE A 301 4.30 -3.38 0.77
CA PHE A 301 3.73 -2.10 0.34
C PHE A 301 3.01 -1.38 1.49
N LYS A 302 2.24 -2.10 2.32
CA LYS A 302 1.56 -1.52 3.49
C LYS A 302 2.54 -1.04 4.56
N ASP A 303 3.55 -1.86 4.85
CA ASP A 303 4.57 -1.51 5.85
C ASP A 303 5.33 -0.24 5.45
N LEU A 304 5.75 -0.15 4.18
CA LEU A 304 6.41 1.03 3.64
C LEU A 304 5.50 2.27 3.62
N ALA A 305 4.24 2.08 3.25
CA ALA A 305 3.27 3.17 3.26
C ALA A 305 3.00 3.71 4.67
N SER A 306 3.00 2.83 5.66
CA SER A 306 2.83 3.17 7.08
C SER A 306 4.07 3.86 7.65
N ALA A 307 5.27 3.40 7.29
CA ALA A 307 6.53 4.04 7.70
C ALA A 307 6.63 5.47 7.14
N ASN A 308 6.24 5.68 5.89
CA ASN A 308 6.20 7.01 5.25
C ASN A 308 5.08 7.92 5.81
N ALA A 309 4.16 7.39 6.64
CA ALA A 309 3.12 8.19 7.29
C ALA A 309 3.61 8.84 8.59
N LEU A 310 4.72 8.39 9.18
CA LEU A 310 5.19 8.83 10.49
C LEU A 310 6.08 10.07 10.47
N GLU A 311 6.37 10.66 9.30
CA GLU A 311 7.14 11.91 9.18
C GLU A 311 6.38 13.08 8.52
N PRO A 312 5.25 13.57 9.06
CA PRO A 312 4.65 14.80 8.54
C PRO A 312 5.29 16.08 9.07
N GLY A 313 6.41 16.01 9.80
CA GLY A 313 6.95 17.15 10.56
C GLY A 313 8.39 17.58 10.29
N ALA A 314 9.19 16.85 9.52
CA ALA A 314 10.62 17.16 9.37
C ALA A 314 10.96 18.14 8.22
N ALA A 315 10.02 18.53 7.38
CA ALA A 315 10.27 19.36 6.19
C ALA A 315 10.23 20.87 6.43
N HIS A 316 10.10 21.36 7.68
CA HIS A 316 10.08 22.80 8.00
C HIS A 316 11.30 23.29 8.81
N ALA A 317 12.35 22.47 8.92
CA ALA A 317 13.57 22.85 9.62
C ALA A 317 14.82 22.56 8.78
N LEU A 318 14.99 23.26 7.67
CA LEU A 318 16.29 23.55 7.03
C LEU A 318 16.17 24.84 6.21
#